data_8d42f26e20c04d4ec6392947e3dd7b29
#
_entry.id   8d42f26e20c04d4ec6392947e3dd7b29
#
_cell.length_a   1.000
_cell.length_b   1.000
_cell.length_c   1.000
_cell.angle_alpha   90.00
_cell.angle_beta   90.00
_cell.angle_gamma   90.00
#
_symmetry.space_group_name_H-M   'P 1'
#
loop_
_entity.id
_entity.type
_entity.pdbx_description
1 polymer ?
#
loop_
_entity_poly.entity_id
_entity_poly.type
_entity_poly.pdbx_seq_one_letter_code
_entity_poly.pdbx_strand_id
1 'polypeptide(L)' 'MPVPDVLLIDQQSEGFYLLGYTADGEFAGDTWHRDLDEARGQADFAYGLYLGEWNAIPDDTKDPVRYALDQLAAD' A
#
# COMPACT_ATOMS: atom_id res chain seq x y z
N MET A 1 8.58 -13.43 -6.77
CA MET A 1 8.11 -12.45 -5.78
C MET A 1 6.64 -12.69 -5.49
N PRO A 2 6.22 -12.69 -4.23
CA PRO A 2 4.81 -12.92 -3.93
C PRO A 2 3.92 -11.79 -4.46
N VAL A 3 2.69 -12.13 -4.79
CA VAL A 3 1.69 -11.16 -5.21
C VAL A 3 1.12 -10.50 -3.95
N PRO A 4 1.10 -9.15 -3.87
CA PRO A 4 0.58 -8.48 -2.68
C PRO A 4 -0.93 -8.64 -2.55
N ASP A 5 -1.39 -8.79 -1.32
CA ASP A 5 -2.81 -8.74 -0.97
C ASP A 5 -3.23 -7.35 -0.53
N VAL A 6 -2.27 -6.55 -0.08
CA VAL A 6 -2.48 -5.18 0.41
C VAL A 6 -1.42 -4.27 -0.20
N LEU A 7 -1.85 -3.09 -0.63
CA LEU A 7 -0.95 -2.02 -1.06
C LEU A 7 -1.06 -0.85 -0.09
N LEU A 8 0.10 -0.27 0.23
CA LEU A 8 0.21 0.84 1.15
C LEU A 8 1.01 1.95 0.47
N ILE A 9 0.55 3.19 0.58
CA ILE A 9 1.33 4.34 0.14
C ILE A 9 1.84 5.06 1.38
N ASP A 10 3.17 5.13 1.51
CA ASP A 10 3.84 5.74 2.64
C ASP A 10 4.53 7.03 2.21
N GLN A 11 4.13 8.15 2.80
CA GLN A 11 4.73 9.45 2.52
C GLN A 11 5.97 9.65 3.37
N GLN A 12 7.08 9.91 2.70
CA GLN A 12 8.35 10.24 3.35
C GLN A 12 8.79 11.64 2.89
N SER A 13 9.82 12.18 3.54
CA SER A 13 10.32 13.51 3.20
C SER A 13 10.83 13.61 1.76
N GLU A 14 11.34 12.51 1.21
CA GLU A 14 11.89 12.46 -0.15
C GLU A 14 10.89 12.01 -1.22
N GLY A 15 9.65 11.65 -0.83
CA GLY A 15 8.64 11.22 -1.79
C GLY A 15 7.68 10.20 -1.21
N PHE A 16 7.11 9.38 -2.08
CA PHE A 16 6.10 8.39 -1.70
C PHE A 16 6.58 6.99 -2.08
N TYR A 17 6.40 6.05 -1.16
CA TYR A 17 6.69 4.64 -1.43
C TYR A 17 5.38 3.87 -1.58
N LEU A 18 5.29 3.11 -2.66
CA LEU A 18 4.20 2.14 -2.84
C LEU A 18 4.71 0.80 -2.34
N LEU A 19 4.14 0.30 -1.25
CA LEU A 19 4.57 -0.92 -0.59
C LEU A 19 3.51 -2.00 -0.73
N GLY A 20 3.95 -3.22 -1.01
CA GLY A 20 3.06 -4.37 -1.09
C GLY A 20 3.32 -5.36 0.04
N TYR A 21 2.26 -5.96 0.58
CA TYR A 21 2.37 -7.00 1.61
C TYR A 21 1.37 -8.10 1.34
N THR A 22 1.76 -9.33 1.65
CA THR A 22 0.82 -10.47 1.61
C THR A 22 -0.08 -10.43 2.84
N ALA A 23 -1.15 -11.21 2.81
CA ALA A 23 -2.08 -11.33 3.95
C ALA A 23 -1.36 -11.81 5.23
N ASP A 24 -0.26 -12.54 5.08
CA ASP A 24 0.57 -13.02 6.19
C ASP A 24 1.55 -11.96 6.70
N GLY A 25 1.58 -10.79 6.08
CA GLY A 25 2.47 -9.72 6.49
C GLY A 25 3.85 -9.76 5.85
N GLU A 26 4.08 -10.62 4.86
CA GLU A 26 5.34 -10.66 4.14
C GLU A 26 5.46 -9.50 3.16
N PHE A 27 6.66 -8.93 3.09
CA PHE A 27 6.95 -7.86 2.14
C PHE A 27 6.90 -8.39 0.70
N ALA A 28 6.13 -7.71 -0.15
CA ALA A 28 5.89 -8.14 -1.53
C ALA A 28 6.34 -7.10 -2.55
N GLY A 29 7.31 -6.26 -2.19
CA GLY A 29 7.92 -5.31 -3.11
C GLY A 29 7.58 -3.86 -2.82
N ASP A 30 8.39 -2.97 -3.38
CA ASP A 30 8.20 -1.53 -3.23
C ASP A 30 8.59 -0.79 -4.51
N THR A 31 8.01 0.41 -4.69
CA THR A 31 8.46 1.36 -5.70
C THR A 31 8.44 2.76 -5.09
N TRP A 32 9.35 3.62 -5.55
CA TRP A 32 9.41 5.00 -5.11
C TRP A 32 8.78 5.91 -6.16
N HIS A 33 8.05 6.93 -5.69
CA HIS A 33 7.38 7.88 -6.57
C HIS A 33 7.54 9.30 -6.06
N ARG A 34 7.57 10.23 -7.00
CA ARG A 34 7.79 11.65 -6.71
C ARG A 34 6.57 12.28 -6.02
N ASP A 35 5.38 11.82 -6.37
CA ASP A 35 4.14 12.36 -5.81
C ASP A 35 3.07 11.26 -5.66
N LEU A 36 1.98 11.62 -5.00
CA LEU A 36 0.90 10.69 -4.71
C LEU A 36 0.21 10.15 -5.97
N ASP A 37 0.00 11.02 -6.95
CA ASP A 37 -0.66 10.62 -8.20
C ASP A 37 0.17 9.59 -8.95
N GLU A 38 1.49 9.76 -8.94
CA GLU A 38 2.40 8.81 -9.57
C GLU A 38 2.36 7.45 -8.87
N ALA A 39 2.34 7.45 -7.52
CA ALA A 39 2.24 6.22 -6.75
C ALA A 39 0.91 5.49 -7.02
N ARG A 40 -0.19 6.21 -7.06
CA ARG A 40 -1.50 5.64 -7.38
C ARG A 40 -1.55 5.13 -8.83
N GLY A 41 -0.92 5.85 -9.75
CA GLY A 41 -0.83 5.45 -11.15
C GLY A 41 -0.07 4.14 -11.31
N GLN A 42 1.01 3.96 -10.57
CA GLN A 42 1.77 2.72 -10.59
C GLN A 42 0.94 1.55 -10.06
N ALA A 43 0.20 1.76 -8.97
CA ALA A 43 -0.67 0.74 -8.41
C ALA A 43 -1.76 0.35 -9.40
N ASP A 44 -2.37 1.34 -10.04
CA ASP A 44 -3.41 1.10 -11.04
C ASP A 44 -2.87 0.35 -12.25
N PHE A 45 -1.68 0.71 -12.71
CA PHE A 45 -1.03 0.04 -13.84
C PHE A 45 -0.73 -1.43 -13.52
N ALA A 46 -0.21 -1.70 -12.32
CA ALA A 46 0.23 -3.03 -11.94
C ALA A 46 -0.92 -3.94 -11.49
N TYR A 47 -1.93 -3.38 -10.81
CA TYR A 47 -2.95 -4.16 -10.10
C TYR A 47 -4.37 -3.65 -10.32
N GLY A 48 -4.62 -2.77 -11.29
CA GLY A 48 -5.87 -2.04 -11.43
C GLY A 48 -7.14 -2.88 -11.36
N LEU A 49 -7.14 -4.06 -11.96
CA LEU A 49 -8.30 -4.95 -11.96
C LEU A 49 -8.65 -5.50 -10.57
N TYR A 50 -7.70 -5.45 -9.65
CA TYR A 50 -7.84 -6.03 -8.32
C TYR A 50 -7.87 -4.98 -7.21
N LEU A 51 -7.71 -3.70 -7.57
CA LEU A 51 -7.69 -2.62 -6.58
C LEU A 51 -9.11 -2.26 -6.15
N GLY A 52 -9.29 -2.18 -4.83
CA GLY A 52 -10.47 -1.55 -4.25
C GLY A 52 -10.24 -0.05 -4.07
N GLU A 53 -10.99 0.55 -3.17
CA GLU A 53 -10.86 1.98 -2.87
C GLU A 53 -9.63 2.25 -2.01
N TRP A 54 -9.02 3.42 -2.24
CA TRP A 54 -7.97 3.91 -1.36
C TRP A 54 -8.60 4.47 -0.09
N ASN A 55 -8.06 4.07 1.05
CA ASN A 55 -8.52 4.54 2.35
C ASN A 55 -7.35 5.20 3.09
N ALA A 56 -7.61 6.35 3.69
CA ALA A 56 -6.60 7.03 4.48
C ALA A 56 -6.33 6.29 5.78
N ILE A 57 -5.05 6.20 6.14
CA ILE A 57 -4.64 5.65 7.43
C ILE A 57 -4.49 6.84 8.39
N PRO A 58 -5.09 6.79 9.60
CA PRO A 58 -4.95 7.87 10.56
C PRO A 58 -3.49 8.20 10.87
N ASP A 59 -3.18 9.48 10.99
CA ASP A 59 -1.81 9.96 11.19
C ASP A 59 -1.15 9.42 12.47
N ASP A 60 -1.97 9.10 13.49
CA ASP A 60 -1.49 8.58 14.76
C ASP A 60 -1.32 7.05 14.78
N THR A 61 -1.49 6.39 13.65
CA THR A 61 -1.33 4.94 13.53
C THR A 61 0.13 4.57 13.71
N LYS A 62 0.42 3.74 14.70
CA LYS A 62 1.79 3.34 15.02
C LYS A 62 2.34 2.31 14.05
N ASP A 63 1.47 1.42 13.55
CA ASP A 63 1.86 0.36 12.62
C ASP A 63 0.91 0.36 11.43
N PRO A 64 1.22 1.14 10.38
CA PRO A 64 0.36 1.22 9.19
C PRO A 64 0.15 -0.11 8.48
N VAL A 65 1.17 -0.97 8.48
CA VAL A 65 1.06 -2.30 7.85
C VAL A 65 0.02 -3.14 8.58
N ARG A 66 0.10 -3.16 9.91
CA ARG A 66 -0.87 -3.89 10.72
C ARG A 66 -2.27 -3.34 10.56
N TYR A 67 -2.40 -2.02 10.52
CA TYR A 67 -3.69 -1.37 10.28
C TYR A 67 -4.30 -1.85 8.95
N ALA A 68 -3.51 -1.84 7.88
CA ALA A 68 -3.97 -2.26 6.56
C ALA A 68 -4.35 -3.74 6.53
N LEU A 69 -3.56 -4.59 7.17
CA LEU A 69 -3.85 -6.02 7.25
C LEU A 69 -5.11 -6.31 8.06
N ASP A 70 -5.35 -5.55 9.13
CA ASP A 70 -6.57 -5.69 9.93
C ASP A 70 -7.81 -5.28 9.13
N GLN A 71 -7.71 -4.27 8.27
CA GLN A 71 -8.80 -3.89 7.38
C GLN A 71 -9.13 -5.00 6.37
N LEU A 72 -8.11 -5.65 5.84
CA LEU A 72 -8.29 -6.78 4.94
C LEU A 72 -9.01 -7.93 5.64
N ALA A 73 -8.64 -8.23 6.87
CA ALA A 73 -9.23 -9.31 7.65
C ALA A 73 -10.65 -8.99 8.15
N ALA A 74 -11.03 -7.71 8.21
CA ALA A 74 -12.34 -7.28 8.71
C ALA A 74 -13.48 -7.56 7.71
N ASP A 75 -13.13 -7.81 6.47
CA ASP A 75 -14.12 -8.19 5.45
C ASP A 75 -14.43 -9.70 5.55
#